data_65653094860121e0c4d4bffe8a8d8f7b
#
_entry.id   65653094860121e0c4d4bffe8a8d8f7b
#
_cell.length_a   1.000
_cell.length_b   1.000
_cell.length_c   1.000
_cell.angle_alpha   90.00
_cell.angle_beta   90.00
_cell.angle_gamma   90.00
#
_symmetry.space_group_name_H-M   'P 1'
#
loop_
_entity.id
_entity.type
_entity.pdbx_description
1 polymer ?
#
loop_
_entity_poly.entity_id
_entity_poly.type
_entity_poly.pdbx_seq_one_letter_code
_entity_poly.pdbx_strand_id
1 'polypeptide(L)'
;MFIGNIHIYWYVGIGLLGLIVGRLITLANQNLPEHKKIFDSQIIKEYIKTSNTNYAIMILTCVLYIALLRVIGMDDKIELIQFLILTPMLISAFCIDYKLQIIPNRLTLTMLEVGVAFSFFRGINNLNIAVEMWIGMFLGAAIFLILTYVGNLVFRKETMGFGDVKLMGTLGLFFGWRNIIAITVLAFFLAAIFSIYLIIKNKIKKQEVGEFIPFGPFIVLAAFIVMFIPLNIWIRLIFFLFTLGKHGF
;
A
#
# COMPACT_ATOMS: atom_id res chain seq x y z
N MET A 1 30.63 8.13 -9.60
CA MET A 1 29.55 8.75 -10.38
C MET A 1 28.35 8.92 -9.46
N PHE A 2 27.82 10.14 -9.34
CA PHE A 2 26.68 10.46 -8.49
C PHE A 2 25.44 10.68 -9.37
N ILE A 3 24.29 10.25 -8.93
CA ILE A 3 23.00 10.61 -9.52
C ILE A 3 22.26 11.41 -8.43
N GLY A 4 22.18 12.73 -8.63
CA GLY A 4 21.84 13.63 -7.54
C GLY A 4 22.96 13.63 -6.49
N ASN A 5 22.61 13.61 -5.19
CA ASN A 5 23.58 13.57 -4.08
C ASN A 5 23.95 12.13 -3.64
N ILE A 6 23.52 11.09 -4.38
CA ILE A 6 23.69 9.69 -3.98
C ILE A 6 24.66 8.98 -4.90
N HIS A 7 25.60 8.21 -4.35
CA HIS A 7 26.52 7.37 -5.10
C HIS A 7 25.77 6.27 -5.88
N ILE A 8 26.18 6.02 -7.12
CA ILE A 8 25.54 5.00 -8.00
C ILE A 8 25.51 3.60 -7.38
N TYR A 9 26.48 3.27 -6.52
CA TYR A 9 26.51 1.97 -5.83
C TYR A 9 25.27 1.68 -4.99
N TRP A 10 24.67 2.72 -4.39
CA TRP A 10 23.43 2.56 -3.60
C TRP A 10 22.24 2.21 -4.48
N TYR A 11 22.15 2.79 -5.68
CA TYR A 11 21.10 2.43 -6.65
C TYR A 11 21.22 1.00 -7.10
N VAL A 12 22.44 0.53 -7.37
CA VAL A 12 22.70 -0.86 -7.77
C VAL A 12 22.38 -1.81 -6.61
N GLY A 13 22.85 -1.52 -5.39
CA GLY A 13 22.61 -2.35 -4.21
C GLY A 13 21.13 -2.48 -3.88
N ILE A 14 20.39 -1.36 -3.83
CA ILE A 14 18.96 -1.34 -3.52
C ILE A 14 18.13 -1.95 -4.67
N GLY A 15 18.54 -1.77 -5.93
CA GLY A 15 17.92 -2.43 -7.07
C GLY A 15 18.07 -3.95 -7.02
N LEU A 16 19.27 -4.46 -6.69
CA LEU A 16 19.48 -5.91 -6.49
C LEU A 16 18.66 -6.46 -5.32
N LEU A 17 18.59 -5.74 -4.21
CA LEU A 17 17.69 -6.10 -3.09
C LEU A 17 16.22 -6.17 -3.56
N GLY A 18 15.78 -5.22 -4.39
CA GLY A 18 14.44 -5.22 -4.95
C GLY A 18 14.14 -6.47 -5.79
N LEU A 19 15.10 -6.96 -6.58
CA LEU A 19 14.94 -8.21 -7.34
C LEU A 19 14.80 -9.43 -6.42
N ILE A 20 15.64 -9.51 -5.39
CA ILE A 20 15.60 -10.62 -4.41
C ILE A 20 14.26 -10.61 -3.67
N VAL A 21 13.85 -9.46 -3.17
CA VAL A 21 12.59 -9.30 -2.43
C VAL A 21 11.38 -9.56 -3.35
N GLY A 22 11.41 -9.11 -4.61
CA GLY A 22 10.34 -9.38 -5.58
C GLY A 22 10.12 -10.88 -5.84
N ARG A 23 11.21 -11.67 -5.81
CA ARG A 23 11.10 -13.13 -5.87
C ARG A 23 10.48 -13.72 -4.60
N LEU A 24 10.84 -13.21 -3.41
CA LEU A 24 10.23 -13.61 -2.14
C LEU A 24 8.73 -13.29 -2.10
N ILE A 25 8.29 -12.15 -2.64
CA ILE A 25 6.87 -11.79 -2.75
C ILE A 25 6.09 -12.85 -3.55
N THR A 26 6.67 -13.35 -4.63
CA THR A 26 6.00 -14.37 -5.46
C THR A 26 5.72 -15.64 -4.65
N LEU A 27 6.67 -16.09 -3.84
CA LEU A 27 6.49 -17.24 -2.96
C LEU A 27 5.51 -16.94 -1.79
N ALA A 28 5.63 -15.75 -1.18
CA ALA A 28 4.74 -15.35 -0.10
C ALA A 28 3.29 -15.31 -0.57
N ASN A 29 3.01 -14.82 -1.78
CA ASN A 29 1.67 -14.74 -2.33
C ASN A 29 1.02 -16.12 -2.60
N GLN A 30 1.83 -17.16 -2.77
CA GLN A 30 1.33 -18.54 -2.89
C GLN A 30 0.99 -19.14 -1.53
N ASN A 31 1.78 -18.84 -0.51
CA ASN A 31 1.68 -19.46 0.82
C ASN A 31 0.74 -18.73 1.81
N LEU A 32 0.64 -17.39 1.71
CA LEU A 32 -0.17 -16.56 2.60
C LEU A 32 -1.66 -16.94 2.65
N PRO A 33 -2.33 -17.20 1.52
CA PRO A 33 -3.76 -17.56 1.54
C PRO A 33 -4.01 -18.95 2.15
N GLU A 34 -3.05 -19.87 2.06
CA GLU A 34 -3.17 -21.24 2.53
C GLU A 34 -2.79 -21.43 4.02
N HIS A 35 -2.59 -20.33 4.77
CA HIS A 35 -2.16 -20.35 6.17
C HIS A 35 -0.82 -21.08 6.45
N LYS A 36 0.01 -21.33 5.43
CA LYS A 36 1.35 -21.89 5.59
C LYS A 36 2.31 -20.87 6.23
N LYS A 37 3.28 -21.34 7.00
CA LYS A 37 4.30 -20.46 7.61
C LYS A 37 5.18 -19.85 6.52
N ILE A 38 5.38 -18.51 6.57
CA ILE A 38 6.20 -17.78 5.58
C ILE A 38 7.69 -18.07 5.75
N PHE A 39 8.13 -18.39 6.97
CA PHE A 39 9.52 -18.70 7.30
C PHE A 39 9.66 -20.17 7.78
N ASP A 40 9.56 -21.10 6.84
CA ASP A 40 9.92 -22.49 7.08
C ASP A 40 11.19 -22.82 6.29
N SER A 41 12.03 -23.72 6.82
CA SER A 41 13.25 -24.20 6.13
C SER A 41 12.96 -24.80 4.74
N GLN A 42 11.73 -25.24 4.52
CA GLN A 42 11.23 -25.70 3.22
C GLN A 42 11.13 -24.57 2.20
N ILE A 43 10.79 -23.34 2.61
CA ILE A 43 10.66 -22.18 1.71
C ILE A 43 12.01 -21.78 1.11
N ILE A 44 13.10 -21.92 1.87
CA ILE A 44 14.44 -21.66 1.32
C ILE A 44 14.78 -22.67 0.22
N LYS A 45 14.38 -23.93 0.39
CA LYS A 45 14.55 -24.98 -0.63
C LYS A 45 13.63 -24.74 -1.83
N GLU A 46 12.39 -24.31 -1.60
CA GLU A 46 11.46 -23.91 -2.65
C GLU A 46 11.94 -22.65 -3.38
N TYR A 47 12.48 -21.65 -2.69
CA TYR A 47 13.07 -20.45 -3.28
C TYR A 47 14.15 -20.80 -4.32
N ILE A 48 14.96 -21.81 -4.05
CA ILE A 48 16.02 -22.25 -4.97
C ILE A 48 15.45 -23.11 -6.12
N LYS A 49 14.40 -23.90 -5.85
CA LYS A 49 13.88 -24.92 -6.77
C LYS A 49 12.71 -24.44 -7.65
N THR A 50 11.96 -23.41 -7.22
CA THR A 50 10.72 -23.02 -7.91
C THR A 50 11.01 -22.24 -9.19
N SER A 51 10.67 -22.84 -10.31
CA SER A 51 10.78 -22.27 -11.66
C SER A 51 9.71 -21.21 -11.98
N ASN A 52 8.70 -21.04 -11.13
CA ASN A 52 7.53 -20.21 -11.42
C ASN A 52 7.65 -18.79 -10.82
N THR A 53 8.74 -18.10 -11.14
CA THR A 53 8.97 -16.72 -10.70
C THR A 53 8.20 -15.74 -11.59
N ASN A 54 7.43 -14.85 -10.95
CA ASN A 54 6.77 -13.76 -11.69
C ASN A 54 7.77 -12.61 -11.90
N TYR A 55 8.44 -12.61 -13.05
CA TYR A 55 9.44 -11.58 -13.42
C TYR A 55 8.86 -10.16 -13.37
N ALA A 56 7.56 -9.99 -13.66
CA ALA A 56 6.93 -8.68 -13.59
C ALA A 56 6.94 -8.10 -12.16
N ILE A 57 6.68 -8.93 -11.14
CA ILE A 57 6.76 -8.50 -9.72
C ILE A 57 8.20 -8.16 -9.35
N MET A 58 9.18 -8.94 -9.80
CA MET A 58 10.59 -8.66 -9.52
C MET A 58 11.04 -7.32 -10.09
N ILE A 59 10.72 -7.07 -11.37
CA ILE A 59 11.05 -5.81 -12.03
C ILE A 59 10.32 -4.64 -11.36
N LEU A 60 9.03 -4.80 -11.07
CA LEU A 60 8.24 -3.78 -10.40
C LEU A 60 8.85 -3.41 -9.04
N THR A 61 9.22 -4.41 -8.22
CA THR A 61 9.82 -4.18 -6.89
C THR A 61 11.18 -3.47 -7.03
N CYS A 62 12.00 -3.87 -8.00
CA CYS A 62 13.28 -3.21 -8.28
C CYS A 62 13.09 -1.73 -8.65
N VAL A 63 12.15 -1.44 -9.55
CA VAL A 63 11.84 -0.06 -9.98
C VAL A 63 11.33 0.77 -8.81
N LEU A 64 10.41 0.23 -7.99
CA LEU A 64 9.88 0.92 -6.82
C LEU A 64 10.97 1.20 -5.78
N TYR A 65 11.90 0.29 -5.56
CA TYR A 65 13.01 0.47 -4.63
C TYR A 65 13.97 1.56 -5.09
N ILE A 66 14.31 1.59 -6.38
CA ILE A 66 15.12 2.66 -6.97
C ILE A 66 14.39 4.00 -6.88
N ALA A 67 13.08 4.02 -7.14
CA ALA A 67 12.26 5.23 -7.03
C ALA A 67 12.19 5.74 -5.58
N LEU A 68 12.04 4.86 -4.59
CA LEU A 68 12.06 5.23 -3.16
C LEU A 68 13.39 5.88 -2.77
N LEU A 69 14.52 5.28 -3.17
CA LEU A 69 15.82 5.88 -2.91
C LEU A 69 15.97 7.27 -3.55
N ARG A 70 15.35 7.46 -4.73
CA ARG A 70 15.39 8.75 -5.43
C ARG A 70 14.55 9.83 -4.74
N VAL A 71 13.39 9.46 -4.19
CA VAL A 71 12.42 10.40 -3.60
C VAL A 71 12.79 10.74 -2.15
N ILE A 72 13.06 9.73 -1.33
CA ILE A 72 13.36 9.90 0.10
C ILE A 72 14.82 10.32 0.30
N GLY A 73 15.71 9.83 -0.56
CA GLY A 73 17.14 10.08 -0.40
C GLY A 73 17.79 9.24 0.70
N MET A 74 18.93 9.71 1.20
CA MET A 74 19.68 9.09 2.31
C MET A 74 19.61 9.92 3.61
N ASP A 75 18.83 11.00 3.61
CA ASP A 75 18.77 11.94 4.73
C ASP A 75 18.00 11.31 5.90
N ASP A 76 16.84 10.71 5.64
CA ASP A 76 16.09 9.93 6.64
C ASP A 76 16.18 8.42 6.33
N LYS A 77 17.25 7.79 6.83
CA LYS A 77 17.48 6.35 6.63
C LYS A 77 16.39 5.47 7.25
N ILE A 78 15.80 5.93 8.36
CA ILE A 78 14.74 5.17 9.07
C ILE A 78 13.48 5.17 8.21
N GLU A 79 13.12 6.30 7.61
CA GLU A 79 11.98 6.41 6.71
C GLU A 79 12.19 5.56 5.44
N LEU A 80 13.39 5.63 4.84
CA LEU A 80 13.72 4.81 3.69
C LEU A 80 13.57 3.32 3.99
N ILE A 81 14.13 2.83 5.10
CA ILE A 81 14.02 1.41 5.50
C ILE A 81 12.56 1.04 5.78
N GLN A 82 11.80 1.92 6.44
CA GLN A 82 10.39 1.74 6.71
C GLN A 82 9.59 1.49 5.43
N PHE A 83 9.78 2.30 4.41
CA PHE A 83 9.07 2.15 3.14
C PHE A 83 9.63 1.02 2.26
N LEU A 84 10.91 0.69 2.34
CA LEU A 84 11.46 -0.50 1.69
C LEU A 84 10.83 -1.79 2.24
N ILE A 85 10.55 -1.86 3.54
CA ILE A 85 9.89 -3.01 4.17
C ILE A 85 8.37 -3.00 3.87
N LEU A 86 7.73 -1.84 3.82
CA LEU A 86 6.31 -1.72 3.50
C LEU A 86 5.99 -2.11 2.05
N THR A 87 6.84 -1.74 1.10
CA THR A 87 6.61 -1.97 -0.35
C THR A 87 6.27 -3.43 -0.70
N PRO A 88 7.03 -4.46 -0.27
CA PRO A 88 6.69 -5.85 -0.56
C PRO A 88 5.36 -6.29 0.07
N MET A 89 5.02 -5.77 1.26
CA MET A 89 3.75 -6.07 1.91
C MET A 89 2.57 -5.48 1.13
N LEU A 90 2.72 -4.27 0.60
CA LEU A 90 1.73 -3.62 -0.26
C LEU A 90 1.54 -4.39 -1.58
N ILE A 91 2.63 -4.80 -2.24
CA ILE A 91 2.54 -5.60 -3.48
C ILE A 91 1.84 -6.93 -3.20
N SER A 92 2.13 -7.58 -2.06
CA SER A 92 1.45 -8.81 -1.66
C SER A 92 -0.04 -8.56 -1.41
N ALA A 93 -0.41 -7.50 -0.69
CA ALA A 93 -1.80 -7.12 -0.45
C ALA A 93 -2.55 -6.91 -1.78
N PHE A 94 -1.95 -6.15 -2.70
CA PHE A 94 -2.50 -5.90 -4.03
C PHE A 94 -2.74 -7.21 -4.81
N CYS A 95 -1.73 -8.07 -4.89
CA CYS A 95 -1.80 -9.30 -5.68
C CYS A 95 -2.83 -10.29 -5.12
N ILE A 96 -2.90 -10.43 -3.80
CA ILE A 96 -3.80 -11.36 -3.14
C ILE A 96 -5.23 -10.86 -3.25
N ASP A 97 -5.48 -9.58 -2.93
CA ASP A 97 -6.82 -9.01 -2.97
C ASP A 97 -7.38 -8.95 -4.41
N TYR A 98 -6.54 -8.63 -5.39
CA TYR A 98 -6.95 -8.67 -6.80
C TYR A 98 -7.38 -10.06 -7.27
N LYS A 99 -6.77 -11.14 -6.75
CA LYS A 99 -7.08 -12.52 -7.17
C LYS A 99 -8.16 -13.18 -6.33
N LEU A 100 -8.09 -13.01 -5.02
CA LEU A 100 -8.89 -13.75 -4.05
C LEU A 100 -9.94 -12.89 -3.36
N GLN A 101 -9.90 -11.57 -3.54
CA GLN A 101 -10.79 -10.60 -2.88
C GLN A 101 -10.78 -10.71 -1.34
N ILE A 102 -9.62 -11.08 -0.80
CA ILE A 102 -9.38 -11.18 0.65
C ILE A 102 -8.02 -10.60 0.99
N ILE A 103 -7.93 -9.92 2.14
CA ILE A 103 -6.66 -9.48 2.71
C ILE A 103 -6.30 -10.41 3.88
N PRO A 104 -5.21 -11.21 3.78
CA PRO A 104 -4.84 -12.16 4.82
C PRO A 104 -4.55 -11.48 6.15
N ASN A 105 -5.14 -11.98 7.25
CA ASN A 105 -4.92 -11.42 8.59
C ASN A 105 -3.43 -11.46 9.01
N ARG A 106 -2.67 -12.45 8.54
CA ARG A 106 -1.22 -12.55 8.82
C ARG A 106 -0.46 -11.39 8.20
N LEU A 107 -0.83 -10.99 6.98
CA LEU A 107 -0.19 -9.88 6.30
C LEU A 107 -0.45 -8.55 7.03
N THR A 108 -1.72 -8.28 7.39
CA THR A 108 -2.05 -7.07 8.14
C THR A 108 -1.46 -7.08 9.55
N LEU A 109 -1.35 -8.24 10.20
CA LEU A 109 -0.70 -8.37 11.51
C LEU A 109 0.80 -8.06 11.42
N THR A 110 1.52 -8.64 10.45
CA THR A 110 2.95 -8.33 10.25
C THR A 110 3.17 -6.86 9.88
N MET A 111 2.29 -6.26 9.08
CA MET A 111 2.33 -4.81 8.82
C MET A 111 2.16 -4.01 10.11
N LEU A 112 1.22 -4.41 10.98
CA LEU A 112 1.00 -3.74 12.25
C LEU A 112 2.23 -3.87 13.17
N GLU A 113 2.79 -5.05 13.32
CA GLU A 113 3.99 -5.29 14.14
C GLU A 113 5.18 -4.44 13.68
N VAL A 114 5.44 -4.44 12.38
CA VAL A 114 6.50 -3.61 11.76
C VAL A 114 6.21 -2.12 11.95
N GLY A 115 4.97 -1.67 11.72
CA GLY A 115 4.57 -0.27 11.89
C GLY A 115 4.74 0.20 13.35
N VAL A 116 4.34 -0.63 14.32
CA VAL A 116 4.56 -0.37 15.75
C VAL A 116 6.05 -0.27 16.08
N ALA A 117 6.87 -1.22 15.60
CA ALA A 117 8.31 -1.15 15.81
C ALA A 117 8.92 0.16 15.28
N PHE A 118 8.56 0.57 14.05
CA PHE A 118 9.03 1.84 13.49
C PHE A 118 8.51 3.06 14.25
N SER A 119 7.30 3.02 14.80
CA SER A 119 6.77 4.11 15.62
C SER A 119 7.63 4.34 16.88
N PHE A 120 8.11 3.26 17.52
CA PHE A 120 9.05 3.37 18.63
C PHE A 120 10.39 3.93 18.18
N PHE A 121 11.00 3.41 17.10
CA PHE A 121 12.30 3.90 16.61
C PHE A 121 12.25 5.39 16.23
N ARG A 122 11.20 5.82 15.55
CA ARG A 122 11.02 7.23 15.19
C ARG A 122 10.66 8.09 16.40
N GLY A 123 9.94 7.53 17.38
CA GLY A 123 9.55 8.19 18.61
C GLY A 123 10.75 8.53 19.52
N ILE A 124 11.82 7.74 19.50
CA ILE A 124 13.06 8.01 20.24
C ILE A 124 13.66 9.35 19.78
N ASN A 125 13.64 9.62 18.48
CA ASN A 125 14.20 10.85 17.92
C ASN A 125 13.21 12.02 17.98
N ASN A 126 11.92 11.77 17.77
CA ASN A 126 10.89 12.79 17.80
C ASN A 126 9.54 12.17 18.18
N LEU A 127 9.09 12.41 19.40
CA LEU A 127 7.84 11.90 19.92
C LEU A 127 6.61 12.32 19.09
N ASN A 128 6.63 13.53 18.51
CA ASN A 128 5.52 14.01 17.69
C ASN A 128 5.28 13.14 16.48
N ILE A 129 6.34 12.60 15.86
CA ILE A 129 6.23 11.69 14.71
C ILE A 129 5.53 10.40 15.14
N ALA A 130 5.91 9.82 16.27
CA ALA A 130 5.25 8.62 16.79
C ALA A 130 3.76 8.88 17.07
N VAL A 131 3.43 10.01 17.69
CA VAL A 131 2.03 10.40 17.96
C VAL A 131 1.26 10.55 16.64
N GLU A 132 1.82 11.19 15.61
CA GLU A 132 1.19 11.30 14.29
C GLU A 132 0.94 9.93 13.64
N MET A 133 1.87 8.97 13.80
CA MET A 133 1.72 7.59 13.32
C MET A 133 0.55 6.87 14.02
N TRP A 134 0.45 6.97 15.35
CA TRP A 134 -0.64 6.37 16.13
C TRP A 134 -1.99 7.01 15.81
N ILE A 135 -2.06 8.34 15.72
CA ILE A 135 -3.26 9.05 15.27
C ILE A 135 -3.68 8.56 13.89
N GLY A 136 -2.71 8.39 12.97
CA GLY A 136 -2.95 7.86 11.63
C GLY A 136 -3.58 6.46 11.65
N MET A 137 -3.10 5.57 12.52
CA MET A 137 -3.64 4.23 12.68
C MET A 137 -5.11 4.25 13.10
N PHE A 138 -5.41 4.97 14.19
CA PHE A 138 -6.79 5.05 14.69
C PHE A 138 -7.72 5.75 13.71
N LEU A 139 -7.25 6.83 13.08
CA LEU A 139 -8.03 7.59 12.10
C LEU A 139 -8.33 6.74 10.84
N GLY A 140 -7.33 6.06 10.29
CA GLY A 140 -7.50 5.20 9.13
C GLY A 140 -8.47 4.06 9.39
N ALA A 141 -8.31 3.37 10.53
CA ALA A 141 -9.24 2.32 10.95
C ALA A 141 -10.65 2.87 11.19
N ALA A 142 -10.79 4.01 11.89
CA ALA A 142 -12.08 4.61 12.22
C ALA A 142 -12.87 5.05 10.99
N ILE A 143 -12.21 5.72 10.03
CA ILE A 143 -12.86 6.16 8.78
C ILE A 143 -13.45 4.94 8.05
N PHE A 144 -12.66 3.90 7.84
CA PHE A 144 -13.11 2.72 7.11
C PHE A 144 -14.14 1.90 7.89
N LEU A 145 -14.03 1.84 9.21
CA LEU A 145 -15.01 1.19 10.06
C LEU A 145 -16.37 1.91 9.99
N ILE A 146 -16.37 3.24 10.04
CA ILE A 146 -17.59 4.05 9.92
C ILE A 146 -18.20 3.85 8.51
N LEU A 147 -17.39 3.88 7.46
CA LEU A 147 -17.86 3.67 6.10
C LEU A 147 -18.46 2.27 5.91
N THR A 148 -17.83 1.24 6.45
CA THR A 148 -18.34 -0.13 6.43
C THR A 148 -19.68 -0.23 7.18
N TYR A 149 -19.75 0.34 8.39
CA TYR A 149 -20.96 0.30 9.20
C TYR A 149 -22.13 1.05 8.56
N VAL A 150 -21.89 2.28 8.10
CA VAL A 150 -22.89 3.10 7.41
C VAL A 150 -23.32 2.45 6.10
N GLY A 151 -22.36 1.95 5.33
CA GLY A 151 -22.63 1.25 4.07
C GLY A 151 -23.53 0.02 4.28
N ASN A 152 -23.21 -0.82 5.27
CA ASN A 152 -24.00 -2.01 5.60
C ASN A 152 -25.43 -1.63 6.06
N LEU A 153 -25.56 -0.54 6.82
CA LEU A 153 -26.86 -0.04 7.28
C LEU A 153 -27.75 0.45 6.11
N VAL A 154 -27.14 1.21 5.19
CA VAL A 154 -27.86 1.81 4.04
C VAL A 154 -28.21 0.76 2.99
N PHE A 155 -27.27 -0.09 2.63
CA PHE A 155 -27.46 -1.06 1.54
C PHE A 155 -27.98 -2.42 2.01
N ARG A 156 -28.06 -2.66 3.33
CA ARG A 156 -28.51 -3.93 3.96
C ARG A 156 -27.77 -5.17 3.44
N LYS A 157 -26.52 -5.00 3.03
CA LYS A 157 -25.60 -6.05 2.62
C LYS A 157 -24.17 -5.64 2.97
N GLU A 158 -23.28 -6.60 3.02
CA GLU A 158 -21.86 -6.29 3.25
C GLU A 158 -21.32 -5.46 2.09
N THR A 159 -20.92 -4.21 2.38
CA THR A 159 -20.47 -3.25 1.37
C THR A 159 -18.96 -3.24 1.24
N MET A 160 -18.22 -3.53 2.32
CA MET A 160 -16.77 -3.45 2.35
C MET A 160 -16.19 -4.53 3.28
N GLY A 161 -15.08 -5.13 2.89
CA GLY A 161 -14.40 -6.15 3.69
C GLY A 161 -13.75 -5.58 4.95
N PHE A 162 -13.85 -6.29 6.07
CA PHE A 162 -13.13 -5.90 7.29
C PHE A 162 -11.60 -5.93 7.12
N GLY A 163 -11.10 -6.59 6.08
CA GLY A 163 -9.70 -6.58 5.66
C GLY A 163 -9.22 -5.18 5.29
N ASP A 164 -10.06 -4.39 4.58
CA ASP A 164 -9.73 -3.02 4.18
C ASP A 164 -9.60 -2.09 5.39
N VAL A 165 -10.44 -2.27 6.41
CA VAL A 165 -10.35 -1.54 7.69
C VAL A 165 -9.00 -1.78 8.37
N LYS A 166 -8.58 -3.05 8.43
CA LYS A 166 -7.28 -3.43 9.01
C LYS A 166 -6.11 -2.88 8.19
N LEU A 167 -6.21 -2.96 6.86
CA LEU A 167 -5.19 -2.44 5.96
C LEU A 167 -5.02 -0.94 6.14
N MET A 168 -6.10 -0.17 6.18
CA MET A 168 -6.03 1.29 6.39
C MET A 168 -5.52 1.67 7.77
N GLY A 169 -5.91 0.92 8.81
CA GLY A 169 -5.36 1.11 10.15
C GLY A 169 -3.84 0.88 10.16
N THR A 170 -3.35 -0.22 9.58
CA THR A 170 -1.92 -0.49 9.54
C THR A 170 -1.15 0.53 8.70
N LEU A 171 -1.69 0.97 7.56
CA LEU A 171 -1.08 2.02 6.75
C LEU A 171 -0.95 3.35 7.51
N GLY A 172 -1.88 3.65 8.41
CA GLY A 172 -1.80 4.84 9.26
C GLY A 172 -0.54 4.91 10.11
N LEU A 173 0.00 3.76 10.58
CA LEU A 173 1.28 3.68 11.28
C LEU A 173 2.49 4.04 10.40
N PHE A 174 2.40 3.83 9.10
CA PHE A 174 3.51 4.14 8.19
C PHE A 174 3.44 5.57 7.66
N PHE A 175 2.24 6.06 7.39
CA PHE A 175 2.03 7.33 6.69
C PHE A 175 1.67 8.50 7.60
N GLY A 176 1.20 8.22 8.83
CA GLY A 176 0.66 9.24 9.73
C GLY A 176 -0.72 9.77 9.29
N TRP A 177 -1.34 10.59 10.15
CA TRP A 177 -2.75 10.99 9.98
C TRP A 177 -3.02 11.86 8.75
N ARG A 178 -2.10 12.74 8.36
CA ARG A 178 -2.27 13.62 7.20
C ARG A 178 -2.29 12.84 5.90
N ASN A 179 -1.33 11.95 5.73
CA ASN A 179 -1.22 11.15 4.52
C ASN A 179 -2.31 10.09 4.42
N ILE A 180 -2.81 9.54 5.54
CA ILE A 180 -3.89 8.55 5.50
C ILE A 180 -5.21 9.15 4.99
N ILE A 181 -5.48 10.42 5.26
CA ILE A 181 -6.62 11.15 4.67
C ILE A 181 -6.43 11.26 3.14
N ALA A 182 -5.24 11.63 2.68
CA ALA A 182 -4.94 11.71 1.25
C ALA A 182 -5.09 10.34 0.57
N ILE A 183 -4.58 9.26 1.18
CA ILE A 183 -4.74 7.89 0.70
C ILE A 183 -6.23 7.52 0.59
N THR A 184 -7.02 7.84 1.61
CA THR A 184 -8.46 7.57 1.63
C THR A 184 -9.16 8.25 0.45
N VAL A 185 -9.00 9.55 0.30
CA VAL A 185 -9.65 10.32 -0.79
C VAL A 185 -9.22 9.78 -2.15
N LEU A 186 -7.93 9.52 -2.34
CA LEU A 186 -7.39 9.03 -3.59
C LEU A 186 -7.86 7.61 -3.90
N ALA A 187 -7.94 6.71 -2.91
CA ALA A 187 -8.43 5.35 -3.10
C ALA A 187 -9.89 5.34 -3.59
N PHE A 188 -10.76 6.17 -2.99
CA PHE A 188 -12.15 6.32 -3.44
C PHE A 188 -12.23 6.91 -4.84
N PHE A 189 -11.39 7.91 -5.16
CA PHE A 189 -11.35 8.52 -6.50
C PHE A 189 -10.93 7.49 -7.56
N LEU A 190 -9.88 6.72 -7.31
CA LEU A 190 -9.41 5.66 -8.21
C LEU A 190 -10.47 4.56 -8.39
N ALA A 191 -11.11 4.13 -7.30
CA ALA A 191 -12.18 3.15 -7.34
C ALA A 191 -13.39 3.64 -8.14
N ALA A 192 -13.77 4.92 -7.98
CA ALA A 192 -14.87 5.53 -8.73
C ALA A 192 -14.58 5.57 -10.24
N ILE A 193 -13.39 6.02 -10.65
CA ILE A 193 -12.97 6.02 -12.06
C ILE A 193 -13.04 4.62 -12.65
N PHE A 194 -12.49 3.63 -11.93
CA PHE A 194 -12.48 2.24 -12.38
C PHE A 194 -13.90 1.65 -12.48
N SER A 195 -14.76 1.96 -11.51
CA SER A 195 -16.16 1.53 -11.51
C SER A 195 -16.94 2.11 -12.72
N ILE A 196 -16.75 3.40 -13.00
CA ILE A 196 -17.36 4.06 -14.17
C ILE A 196 -16.87 3.40 -15.47
N TYR A 197 -15.56 3.14 -15.57
CA TYR A 197 -14.98 2.45 -16.72
C TYR A 197 -15.61 1.06 -16.92
N LEU A 198 -15.80 0.25 -15.86
CA LEU A 198 -16.42 -1.06 -15.94
C LEU A 198 -17.89 -0.99 -16.37
N ILE A 199 -18.65 -0.04 -15.82
CA ILE A 199 -20.06 0.16 -16.18
C ILE A 199 -20.19 0.46 -17.68
N ILE A 200 -19.38 1.39 -18.20
CA ILE A 200 -19.38 1.76 -19.62
C ILE A 200 -18.99 0.55 -20.48
N LYS A 201 -17.92 -0.14 -20.13
CA LYS A 201 -17.42 -1.31 -20.85
C LYS A 201 -18.46 -2.44 -20.92
N ASN A 202 -19.10 -2.75 -19.78
CA ASN A 202 -20.09 -3.83 -19.72
C ASN A 202 -21.39 -3.47 -20.44
N LYS A 203 -21.81 -2.19 -20.39
CA LYS A 203 -22.95 -1.68 -21.17
C LYS A 203 -22.71 -1.87 -22.68
N ILE A 204 -21.50 -1.57 -23.17
CA ILE A 204 -21.13 -1.77 -24.58
C ILE A 204 -21.13 -3.26 -24.94
N LYS A 205 -20.62 -4.13 -24.04
CA LYS A 205 -20.55 -5.58 -24.30
C LYS A 205 -21.83 -6.35 -23.99
N LYS A 206 -22.88 -5.69 -23.49
CA LYS A 206 -24.14 -6.32 -23.04
C LYS A 206 -23.92 -7.43 -22.02
N GLN A 207 -22.90 -7.27 -21.14
CA GLN A 207 -22.56 -8.21 -20.08
C GLN A 207 -23.03 -7.64 -18.73
N GLU A 208 -23.46 -8.52 -17.82
CA GLU A 208 -23.77 -8.12 -16.45
C GLU A 208 -22.48 -7.67 -15.73
N VAL A 209 -22.58 -6.62 -14.95
CA VAL A 209 -21.46 -6.16 -14.10
C VAL A 209 -21.32 -7.15 -12.95
N GLY A 210 -20.15 -7.75 -12.76
CA GLY A 210 -19.88 -8.58 -11.59
C GLY A 210 -20.16 -7.77 -10.30
N GLU A 211 -20.81 -8.39 -9.33
CA GLU A 211 -21.30 -7.70 -8.13
C GLU A 211 -20.21 -7.17 -7.19
N PHE A 212 -18.98 -7.66 -7.29
CA PHE A 212 -17.92 -7.33 -6.32
C PHE A 212 -16.63 -6.88 -6.99
N ILE A 213 -16.20 -5.66 -6.64
CA ILE A 213 -14.90 -5.11 -7.03
C ILE A 213 -14.03 -5.04 -5.77
N PRO A 214 -12.85 -5.70 -5.72
CA PRO A 214 -11.97 -5.60 -4.57
C PRO A 214 -11.49 -4.16 -4.39
N PHE A 215 -11.60 -3.62 -3.17
CA PHE A 215 -11.23 -2.24 -2.87
C PHE A 215 -9.75 -2.10 -2.47
N GLY A 216 -9.17 -3.15 -1.89
CA GLY A 216 -7.76 -3.17 -1.46
C GLY A 216 -6.75 -2.75 -2.52
N PRO A 217 -6.86 -3.16 -3.80
CA PRO A 217 -5.96 -2.70 -4.86
C PRO A 217 -5.93 -1.18 -5.01
N PHE A 218 -7.08 -0.48 -4.83
CA PHE A 218 -7.13 0.98 -4.92
C PHE A 218 -6.50 1.65 -3.70
N ILE A 219 -6.64 1.06 -2.51
CA ILE A 219 -5.93 1.50 -1.29
C ILE A 219 -4.42 1.42 -1.53
N VAL A 220 -3.94 0.28 -2.04
CA VAL A 220 -2.51 0.07 -2.28
C VAL A 220 -1.98 1.02 -3.35
N LEU A 221 -2.69 1.22 -4.45
CA LEU A 221 -2.30 2.19 -5.48
C LEU A 221 -2.26 3.60 -4.92
N ALA A 222 -3.26 4.01 -4.14
CA ALA A 222 -3.28 5.31 -3.48
C ALA A 222 -2.11 5.47 -2.51
N ALA A 223 -1.77 4.42 -1.73
CA ALA A 223 -0.62 4.43 -0.85
C ALA A 223 0.70 4.61 -1.60
N PHE A 224 0.90 3.91 -2.73
CA PHE A 224 2.08 4.12 -3.58
C PHE A 224 2.13 5.54 -4.14
N ILE A 225 1.03 6.06 -4.63
CA ILE A 225 1.00 7.43 -5.19
C ILE A 225 1.36 8.47 -4.11
N VAL A 226 0.79 8.35 -2.90
CA VAL A 226 1.08 9.25 -1.78
C VAL A 226 2.52 9.09 -1.28
N MET A 227 3.09 7.88 -1.36
CA MET A 227 4.49 7.61 -0.99
C MET A 227 5.49 8.38 -1.88
N PHE A 228 5.18 8.56 -3.18
CA PHE A 228 6.08 9.20 -4.14
C PHE A 228 5.82 10.69 -4.35
N ILE A 229 4.65 11.20 -3.94
CA ILE A 229 4.26 12.59 -4.16
C ILE A 229 4.19 13.34 -2.83
N PRO A 230 4.90 14.46 -2.66
CA PRO A 230 4.88 15.25 -1.42
C PRO A 230 3.47 15.71 -1.02
N LEU A 231 3.20 15.69 0.29
CA LEU A 231 1.90 16.04 0.88
C LEU A 231 1.38 17.42 0.43
N ASN A 232 2.27 18.39 0.23
CA ASN A 232 1.89 19.74 -0.21
C ASN A 232 1.14 19.76 -1.54
N ILE A 233 1.47 18.83 -2.44
CA ILE A 233 0.79 18.69 -3.74
C ILE A 233 -0.62 18.14 -3.52
N TRP A 234 -0.77 17.16 -2.61
CA TRP A 234 -2.06 16.56 -2.28
C TRP A 234 -3.00 17.56 -1.63
N ILE A 235 -2.52 18.36 -0.69
CA ILE A 235 -3.31 19.40 -0.03
C ILE A 235 -3.84 20.40 -1.08
N ARG A 236 -2.99 20.86 -1.99
CA ARG A 236 -3.40 21.76 -3.08
C ARG A 236 -4.43 21.10 -4.00
N LEU A 237 -4.23 19.85 -4.37
CA LEU A 237 -5.11 19.11 -5.27
C LEU A 237 -6.48 18.86 -4.65
N ILE A 238 -6.51 18.43 -3.38
CA ILE A 238 -7.76 18.26 -2.62
C ILE A 238 -8.48 19.59 -2.49
N PHE A 239 -7.77 20.66 -2.12
CA PHE A 239 -8.37 22.00 -1.99
C PHE A 239 -8.93 22.50 -3.32
N PHE A 240 -8.22 22.30 -4.43
CA PHE A 240 -8.68 22.63 -5.78
C PHE A 240 -9.96 21.85 -6.15
N LEU A 241 -10.04 20.57 -5.86
CA LEU A 241 -11.22 19.74 -6.10
C LEU A 241 -12.45 20.21 -5.29
N PHE A 242 -12.25 20.54 -4.01
CA PHE A 242 -13.35 21.01 -3.15
C PHE A 242 -13.80 22.45 -3.42
N THR A 243 -12.88 23.31 -3.89
CA THR A 243 -13.21 24.73 -4.21
C THR A 243 -13.63 24.93 -5.65
N LEU A 244 -13.74 23.85 -6.47
CA LEU A 244 -14.09 23.94 -7.90
C LEU A 244 -13.25 24.99 -8.66
N GLY A 245 -11.98 25.17 -8.29
CA GLY A 245 -11.08 26.11 -8.95
C GLY A 245 -11.36 27.58 -8.68
N LYS A 246 -12.21 27.95 -7.70
CA LYS A 246 -12.57 29.35 -7.41
C LYS A 246 -11.43 30.19 -6.82
N HIS A 247 -10.36 29.62 -6.38
CA HIS A 247 -9.15 30.34 -5.95
C HIS A 247 -7.99 29.90 -6.84
N GLY A 248 -7.67 30.75 -7.81
CA GLY A 248 -6.46 30.61 -8.63
C GLY A 248 -5.20 30.59 -7.74
N PHE A 249 -4.18 29.91 -8.24
CA PHE A 249 -2.85 29.74 -7.67
C PHE A 249 -2.20 31.04 -7.25
#